data_676a4d0cb8fbb29644da15dccd76fd3c
#
_entry.id   676a4d0cb8fbb29644da15dccd76fd3c
#
_cell.length_a   1.000
_cell.length_b   1.000
_cell.length_c   1.000
_cell.angle_alpha   90.00
_cell.angle_beta   90.00
_cell.angle_gamma   90.00
#
_symmetry.space_group_name_H-M   'P 1'
#
loop_
_entity.id
_entity.type
_entity.pdbx_description
1 polymer ?
#
loop_
_entity_poly.entity_id
_entity_poly.type
_entity_poly.pdbx_seq_one_letter_code
_entity_poly.pdbx_strand_id
1 'polypeptide(L)'
;MKKFFYLLFSTIILISCGNGAKAKTEAQSMEEKQPDHIEVLYFHGAQRCITCRAIETNIVALLDSLYSKEQADDRIIYKVIDISKKENGQIADKYEVTWSSLFVNGWKDGKENVNNMTEFSFSNARKSPDKFKEGIKNK
;
A
#
# COMPACT_ATOMS: atom_id res chain seq x y z
N MET A 1 16.70 -53.96 -44.84
CA MET A 1 17.31 -53.49 -46.12
C MET A 1 17.45 -51.99 -46.02
N LYS A 2 18.75 -51.55 -45.96
CA LYS A 2 19.32 -50.41 -46.74
C LYS A 2 18.62 -49.08 -46.55
N LYS A 3 19.25 -47.94 -46.27
CA LYS A 3 20.65 -47.44 -46.34
C LYS A 3 20.69 -46.12 -45.55
N PHE A 4 21.65 -45.90 -44.74
CA PHE A 4 22.70 -44.86 -44.75
C PHE A 4 22.38 -43.59 -45.54
N PHE A 5 22.33 -42.47 -44.80
CA PHE A 5 22.94 -41.23 -45.32
C PHE A 5 23.50 -40.40 -44.17
N TYR A 6 24.81 -40.43 -44.09
CA TYR A 6 25.65 -39.49 -43.32
C TYR A 6 25.66 -38.17 -44.10
N LEU A 7 25.48 -37.08 -43.39
CA LEU A 7 26.07 -35.81 -43.85
C LEU A 7 26.55 -35.02 -42.63
N LEU A 8 27.85 -35.04 -42.50
CA LEU A 8 28.69 -34.14 -41.71
C LEU A 8 28.46 -32.69 -42.15
N PHE A 9 28.26 -31.82 -41.23
CA PHE A 9 28.65 -30.42 -41.40
C PHE A 9 29.08 -29.86 -40.06
N SER A 10 30.32 -29.96 -39.85
CA SER A 10 31.37 -28.93 -39.75
C SER A 10 31.15 -27.83 -38.71
N THR A 11 31.90 -28.02 -37.65
CA THR A 11 32.32 -27.10 -36.61
C THR A 11 32.73 -25.73 -37.14
N ILE A 12 32.19 -24.66 -36.55
CA ILE A 12 32.89 -23.39 -36.42
C ILE A 12 32.81 -22.95 -34.95
N ILE A 13 33.90 -23.22 -34.26
CA ILE A 13 34.20 -22.64 -32.97
C ILE A 13 34.78 -21.27 -33.23
N LEU A 14 34.09 -20.18 -32.93
CA LEU A 14 34.67 -18.89 -32.76
C LEU A 14 34.75 -18.57 -31.27
N ILE A 15 35.93 -18.85 -30.75
CA ILE A 15 36.37 -18.33 -29.45
C ILE A 15 36.70 -16.84 -29.73
N SER A 16 35.82 -15.95 -29.24
CA SER A 16 36.15 -14.55 -29.09
C SER A 16 36.32 -14.25 -27.60
N CYS A 17 37.55 -14.28 -27.13
CA CYS A 17 37.92 -13.59 -25.91
C CYS A 17 37.78 -12.08 -26.12
N GLY A 18 36.92 -11.45 -25.36
CA GLY A 18 36.77 -9.99 -25.34
C GLY A 18 36.20 -9.59 -24.01
N ASN A 19 37.10 -9.30 -23.10
CA ASN A 19 37.08 -8.39 -21.96
C ASN A 19 35.73 -7.84 -21.44
N GLY A 20 35.52 -8.10 -20.16
CA GLY A 20 34.67 -7.48 -19.16
C GLY A 20 33.85 -6.24 -19.51
N ALA A 21 32.57 -6.43 -19.62
CA ALA A 21 31.61 -5.42 -19.23
C ALA A 21 30.50 -6.17 -18.48
N LYS A 22 30.44 -5.96 -17.15
CA LYS A 22 29.28 -6.29 -16.35
C LYS A 22 28.11 -5.51 -16.93
N ALA A 23 27.34 -6.16 -17.78
CA ALA A 23 25.98 -5.70 -18.06
C ALA A 23 25.18 -5.90 -16.76
N LYS A 24 25.08 -4.82 -15.96
CA LYS A 24 24.00 -4.65 -15.02
C LYS A 24 22.73 -4.66 -15.87
N THR A 25 22.02 -5.78 -15.86
CA THR A 25 20.63 -5.79 -16.21
C THR A 25 19.93 -4.99 -15.11
N GLU A 26 19.78 -3.71 -15.34
CA GLU A 26 18.80 -2.91 -14.65
C GLU A 26 17.44 -3.49 -15.09
N ALA A 27 16.90 -4.37 -14.25
CA ALA A 27 15.47 -4.62 -14.24
C ALA A 27 14.85 -3.26 -13.89
N GLN A 28 14.51 -2.48 -14.91
CA GLN A 28 13.55 -1.42 -14.78
C GLN A 28 12.24 -2.11 -14.32
N SER A 29 12.03 -2.14 -13.00
CA SER A 29 10.69 -2.24 -12.47
C SER A 29 9.96 -1.05 -13.09
N MET A 30 9.10 -1.32 -14.06
CA MET A 30 8.04 -0.39 -14.42
C MET A 30 7.23 -0.25 -13.14
N GLU A 31 7.54 0.76 -12.38
CA GLU A 31 6.71 1.27 -11.29
C GLU A 31 5.44 1.73 -11.99
N GLU A 32 4.44 0.85 -12.01
CA GLU A 32 3.11 1.15 -12.50
C GLU A 32 2.63 2.31 -11.63
N LYS A 33 2.67 3.53 -12.20
CA LYS A 33 2.30 4.74 -11.48
C LYS A 33 0.85 4.59 -11.05
N GLN A 34 0.64 4.26 -9.79
CA GLN A 34 -0.70 4.18 -9.22
C GLN A 34 -1.40 5.52 -9.44
N PRO A 35 -2.69 5.51 -9.83
CA PRO A 35 -3.45 6.74 -9.98
C PRO A 35 -3.52 7.49 -8.65
N ASP A 36 -3.76 8.78 -8.72
CA ASP A 36 -3.96 9.61 -7.54
C ASP A 36 -5.12 9.06 -6.70
N HIS A 37 -4.89 8.82 -5.42
CA HIS A 37 -5.86 8.22 -4.52
C HIS A 37 -5.67 8.70 -3.08
N ILE A 38 -6.61 8.36 -2.21
CA ILE A 38 -6.56 8.60 -0.77
C ILE A 38 -6.46 7.26 -0.05
N GLU A 39 -5.54 7.14 0.89
CA GLU A 39 -5.47 6.01 1.81
C GLU A 39 -5.95 6.43 3.20
N VAL A 40 -6.95 5.73 3.71
CA VAL A 40 -7.39 5.83 5.09
C VAL A 40 -6.83 4.63 5.83
N LEU A 41 -5.82 4.83 6.66
CA LEU A 41 -5.10 3.76 7.37
C LEU A 41 -5.46 3.81 8.85
N TYR A 42 -6.16 2.78 9.32
CA TYR A 42 -6.48 2.64 10.73
C TYR A 42 -5.66 1.52 11.34
N PHE A 43 -4.74 1.88 12.22
CA PHE A 43 -3.91 0.96 12.99
C PHE A 43 -4.53 0.67 14.34
N HIS A 44 -4.47 -0.59 14.78
CA HIS A 44 -4.92 -1.00 16.11
C HIS A 44 -4.07 -2.15 16.68
N GLY A 45 -4.02 -2.25 18.00
CA GLY A 45 -3.43 -3.40 18.67
C GLY A 45 -4.43 -4.54 18.86
N ALA A 46 -3.97 -5.65 19.47
CA ALA A 46 -4.80 -6.82 19.76
C ALA A 46 -6.00 -6.46 20.65
N GLN A 47 -5.83 -5.55 21.60
CA GLN A 47 -6.91 -5.06 22.44
C GLN A 47 -7.41 -3.70 21.95
N ARG A 48 -8.73 -3.62 21.74
CA ARG A 48 -9.38 -2.43 21.20
C ARG A 48 -10.22 -1.74 22.27
N CYS A 49 -9.85 -0.51 22.59
CA CYS A 49 -10.61 0.34 23.51
C CYS A 49 -11.95 0.79 22.89
N ILE A 50 -12.86 1.30 23.72
CA ILE A 50 -14.16 1.79 23.26
C ILE A 50 -14.03 2.94 22.24
N THR A 51 -13.04 3.83 22.42
CA THR A 51 -12.75 4.92 21.47
C THR A 51 -12.15 4.38 20.18
N CYS A 52 -11.29 3.35 20.27
CA CYS A 52 -10.73 2.66 19.11
C CYS A 52 -11.85 2.10 18.20
N ARG A 53 -12.85 1.46 18.80
CA ARG A 53 -14.02 0.94 18.07
C ARG A 53 -14.87 2.06 17.46
N ALA A 54 -15.04 3.18 18.18
CA ALA A 54 -15.78 4.32 17.67
C ALA A 54 -15.10 4.97 16.46
N ILE A 55 -13.78 5.05 16.43
CA ILE A 55 -13.01 5.52 15.27
C ILE A 55 -13.35 4.67 14.04
N GLU A 56 -13.17 3.37 14.14
CA GLU A 56 -13.42 2.44 13.04
C GLU A 56 -14.88 2.50 12.57
N THR A 57 -15.84 2.40 13.49
CA THR A 57 -17.28 2.44 13.15
C THR A 57 -17.65 3.72 12.42
N ASN A 58 -17.13 4.88 12.86
CA ASN A 58 -17.46 6.15 12.24
C ASN A 58 -16.79 6.31 10.87
N ILE A 59 -15.57 5.75 10.67
CA ILE A 59 -14.92 5.75 9.35
C ILE A 59 -15.71 4.89 8.38
N VAL A 60 -16.05 3.65 8.76
CA VAL A 60 -16.84 2.75 7.91
C VAL A 60 -18.16 3.43 7.53
N ALA A 61 -18.89 3.98 8.51
CA ALA A 61 -20.15 4.66 8.24
C ALA A 61 -19.99 5.88 7.32
N LEU A 62 -18.90 6.65 7.45
CA LEU A 62 -18.61 7.77 6.58
C LEU A 62 -18.31 7.32 5.14
N LEU A 63 -17.44 6.34 4.98
CA LEU A 63 -17.02 5.84 3.69
C LEU A 63 -18.16 5.17 2.93
N ASP A 64 -18.94 4.34 3.60
CA ASP A 64 -20.09 3.64 2.99
C ASP A 64 -21.22 4.62 2.58
N SER A 65 -21.43 5.66 3.37
CA SER A 65 -22.53 6.60 3.11
C SER A 65 -22.22 7.63 2.02
N LEU A 66 -20.96 8.07 1.91
CA LEU A 66 -20.60 9.20 1.03
C LEU A 66 -19.58 8.84 -0.06
N TYR A 67 -18.82 7.76 0.09
CA TYR A 67 -17.67 7.46 -0.76
C TYR A 67 -17.65 6.02 -1.28
N SER A 68 -18.79 5.35 -1.32
CA SER A 68 -18.89 3.96 -1.81
C SER A 68 -18.41 3.82 -3.26
N LYS A 69 -18.66 4.81 -4.09
CA LYS A 69 -18.18 4.84 -5.48
C LYS A 69 -16.66 5.02 -5.54
N GLU A 70 -16.11 5.94 -4.76
CA GLU A 70 -14.68 6.21 -4.69
C GLU A 70 -13.91 4.99 -4.16
N GLN A 71 -14.51 4.21 -3.25
CA GLN A 71 -13.94 2.93 -2.80
C GLN A 71 -13.99 1.88 -3.93
N ALA A 72 -15.09 1.78 -4.66
CA ALA A 72 -15.22 0.85 -5.79
C ALA A 72 -14.26 1.15 -6.94
N ASP A 73 -13.89 2.40 -7.12
CA ASP A 73 -12.97 2.88 -8.16
C ASP A 73 -11.50 2.96 -7.66
N ASP A 74 -11.18 2.42 -6.48
CA ASP A 74 -9.86 2.48 -5.80
C ASP A 74 -9.30 3.90 -5.62
N ARG A 75 -10.18 4.93 -5.66
CA ARG A 75 -9.80 6.31 -5.38
C ARG A 75 -9.73 6.62 -3.89
N ILE A 76 -10.41 5.82 -3.07
CA ILE A 76 -10.27 5.79 -1.62
C ILE A 76 -10.04 4.34 -1.19
N ILE A 77 -8.91 4.11 -0.56
CA ILE A 77 -8.49 2.79 -0.09
C ILE A 77 -8.52 2.81 1.44
N TYR A 78 -9.41 2.01 2.04
CA TYR A 78 -9.46 1.86 3.49
C TYR A 78 -8.77 0.58 3.93
N LYS A 79 -7.82 0.71 4.86
CA LYS A 79 -7.07 -0.41 5.43
C LYS A 79 -7.16 -0.41 6.95
N VAL A 80 -7.53 -1.55 7.52
CA VAL A 80 -7.47 -1.81 8.96
C VAL A 80 -6.27 -2.70 9.23
N ILE A 81 -5.34 -2.23 10.05
CA ILE A 81 -4.02 -2.83 10.24
C ILE A 81 -3.82 -3.20 11.71
N ASP A 82 -3.74 -4.49 11.98
CA ASP A 82 -3.45 -5.01 13.33
C ASP A 82 -1.93 -5.02 13.56
N ILE A 83 -1.42 -4.08 14.35
CA ILE A 83 0.01 -3.96 14.65
C ILE A 83 0.55 -5.04 15.60
N SER A 84 -0.31 -5.87 16.17
CA SER A 84 0.14 -7.04 16.94
C SER A 84 0.64 -8.19 16.07
N LYS A 85 0.33 -8.15 14.78
CA LYS A 85 0.74 -9.13 13.80
C LYS A 85 2.10 -8.77 13.19
N LYS A 86 3.03 -9.72 13.19
CA LYS A 86 4.40 -9.51 12.69
C LYS A 86 4.46 -9.09 11.21
N GLU A 87 3.52 -9.58 10.40
CA GLU A 87 3.42 -9.23 8.98
C GLU A 87 3.17 -7.74 8.73
N ASN A 88 2.57 -7.04 9.71
CA ASN A 88 2.28 -5.62 9.64
C ASN A 88 3.40 -4.73 10.25
N GLY A 89 4.51 -5.32 10.69
CA GLY A 89 5.62 -4.57 11.30
C GLY A 89 6.18 -3.50 10.37
N GLN A 90 6.44 -3.83 9.11
CA GLN A 90 7.02 -2.87 8.16
C GLN A 90 6.14 -1.63 7.92
N ILE A 91 4.82 -1.82 7.81
CA ILE A 91 3.91 -0.68 7.63
C ILE A 91 3.75 0.11 8.93
N ALA A 92 3.75 -0.55 10.08
CA ALA A 92 3.74 0.13 11.37
C ALA A 92 5.00 0.99 11.57
N ASP A 93 6.18 0.45 11.23
CA ASP A 93 7.46 1.16 11.29
C ASP A 93 7.50 2.36 10.34
N LYS A 94 6.98 2.20 9.10
CA LYS A 94 6.90 3.29 8.11
C LYS A 94 6.18 4.53 8.66
N TYR A 95 5.12 4.32 9.42
CA TYR A 95 4.31 5.41 10.01
C TYR A 95 4.63 5.68 11.48
N GLU A 96 5.69 5.05 12.02
CA GLU A 96 6.12 5.17 13.44
C GLU A 96 4.99 4.85 14.43
N VAL A 97 4.16 3.85 14.08
CA VAL A 97 2.98 3.47 14.84
C VAL A 97 3.31 2.42 15.90
N THR A 98 3.08 2.76 17.16
CA THR A 98 3.25 1.85 18.31
C THR A 98 1.93 1.56 19.06
N TRP A 99 0.84 2.25 18.69
CA TRP A 99 -0.49 2.11 19.30
C TRP A 99 -1.56 2.47 18.27
N SER A 100 -2.86 2.42 18.66
CA SER A 100 -3.95 2.71 17.74
C SER A 100 -3.84 4.11 17.15
N SER A 101 -3.79 4.20 15.84
CA SER A 101 -3.54 5.45 15.11
C SER A 101 -4.39 5.52 13.84
N LEU A 102 -4.72 6.75 13.42
CA LEU A 102 -5.43 7.00 12.19
C LEU A 102 -4.67 7.96 11.29
N PHE A 103 -4.54 7.59 10.02
CA PHE A 103 -3.96 8.44 8.99
C PHE A 103 -4.94 8.59 7.84
N VAL A 104 -4.97 9.77 7.21
CA VAL A 104 -5.68 10.05 5.97
C VAL A 104 -4.67 10.64 4.99
N ASN A 105 -4.12 9.80 4.13
CA ASN A 105 -3.00 10.16 3.27
C ASN A 105 -3.46 10.38 1.84
N GLY A 106 -3.02 11.47 1.22
CA GLY A 106 -3.23 11.73 -0.20
C GLY A 106 -2.04 11.27 -1.02
N TRP A 107 -2.28 10.50 -2.07
CA TRP A 107 -1.28 10.14 -3.06
C TRP A 107 -1.51 10.96 -4.32
N LYS A 108 -0.48 11.67 -4.75
CA LYS A 108 -0.51 12.48 -5.97
C LYS A 108 0.83 12.36 -6.70
N ASP A 109 0.77 12.03 -7.98
CA ASP A 109 1.97 11.88 -8.81
C ASP A 109 3.03 10.93 -8.21
N GLY A 110 2.59 9.86 -7.53
CA GLY A 110 3.45 8.89 -6.84
C GLY A 110 4.06 9.41 -5.53
N LYS A 111 3.63 10.56 -5.04
CA LYS A 111 4.08 11.15 -3.78
C LYS A 111 2.98 11.07 -2.72
N GLU A 112 3.36 10.58 -1.55
CA GLU A 112 2.47 10.50 -0.41
C GLU A 112 2.51 11.81 0.41
N ASN A 113 1.35 12.35 0.71
CA ASN A 113 1.15 13.40 1.69
C ASN A 113 0.52 12.79 2.94
N VAL A 114 1.30 12.63 3.99
CA VAL A 114 0.90 11.94 5.23
C VAL A 114 0.18 12.91 6.15
N ASN A 115 -1.06 12.58 6.52
CA ASN A 115 -1.84 13.31 7.51
C ASN A 115 -2.17 12.42 8.72
N ASN A 116 -1.48 12.64 9.83
CA ASN A 116 -1.76 11.94 11.08
C ASN A 116 -2.99 12.56 11.77
N MET A 117 -4.08 11.81 11.83
CA MET A 117 -5.36 12.19 12.43
C MET A 117 -5.60 11.57 13.80
N THR A 118 -4.59 10.96 14.41
CA THR A 118 -4.73 10.16 15.64
C THR A 118 -5.30 10.96 16.79
N GLU A 119 -4.66 12.07 17.14
CA GLU A 119 -5.09 12.92 18.28
C GLU A 119 -6.51 13.47 18.06
N PHE A 120 -6.78 13.99 16.86
CA PHE A 120 -8.10 14.46 16.48
C PHE A 120 -9.16 13.37 16.61
N SER A 121 -8.84 12.15 16.17
CA SER A 121 -9.74 11.01 16.18
C SER A 121 -10.08 10.57 17.61
N PHE A 122 -9.09 10.44 18.48
CA PHE A 122 -9.31 10.07 19.87
C PHE A 122 -10.10 11.13 20.64
N SER A 123 -9.94 12.40 20.31
CA SER A 123 -10.66 13.49 20.94
C SER A 123 -12.13 13.55 20.52
N ASN A 124 -12.47 13.16 19.29
CA ASN A 124 -13.77 13.44 18.71
C ASN A 124 -14.62 12.19 18.40
N ALA A 125 -14.04 11.07 17.98
CA ALA A 125 -14.80 9.94 17.44
C ALA A 125 -15.94 9.42 18.34
N ARG A 126 -15.76 9.45 19.66
CA ARG A 126 -16.76 9.00 20.63
C ARG A 126 -17.67 10.12 21.12
N LYS A 127 -17.11 11.30 21.37
CA LYS A 127 -17.83 12.40 22.00
C LYS A 127 -18.58 13.28 21.01
N SER A 128 -18.08 13.38 19.79
CA SER A 128 -18.60 14.25 18.74
C SER A 128 -18.46 13.59 17.35
N PRO A 129 -19.23 12.52 17.09
CA PRO A 129 -19.07 11.74 15.83
C PRO A 129 -19.23 12.56 14.57
N ASP A 130 -20.13 13.53 14.56
CA ASP A 130 -20.35 14.41 13.38
C ASP A 130 -19.15 15.31 13.13
N LYS A 131 -18.59 15.90 14.18
CA LYS A 131 -17.34 16.67 14.11
C LYS A 131 -16.16 15.79 13.63
N PHE A 132 -16.11 14.56 14.10
CA PHE A 132 -15.10 13.59 13.67
C PHE A 132 -15.23 13.35 12.15
N LYS A 133 -16.41 12.99 11.66
CA LYS A 133 -16.66 12.74 10.23
C LYS A 133 -16.35 13.95 9.36
N GLU A 134 -16.75 15.14 9.81
CA GLU A 134 -16.47 16.39 9.09
C GLU A 134 -14.96 16.68 9.02
N GLY A 135 -14.22 16.46 10.11
CA GLY A 135 -12.78 16.64 10.12
C GLY A 135 -12.02 15.64 9.22
N ILE A 136 -12.53 14.41 9.07
CA ILE A 136 -11.97 13.43 8.13
C ILE A 136 -12.25 13.82 6.68
N LYS A 137 -13.46 14.31 6.36
CA LYS A 137 -13.84 14.79 5.01
C LYS A 137 -12.97 15.96 4.51
N ASN A 138 -12.47 16.79 5.40
CA ASN A 138 -11.72 18.00 5.09
C ASN A 138 -10.20 17.75 4.95
N LYS A 139 -9.78 16.49 4.84
CA LYS A 139 -8.39 16.09 4.65
C LYS A 139 -8.15 15.48 3.28
#